data_01e9e102e4f3698ba4758cd0b0bca087
#
_entry.id   01e9e102e4f3698ba4758cd0b0bca087
#
_cell.length_a   1.000
_cell.length_b   1.000
_cell.length_c   1.000
_cell.angle_alpha   90.00
_cell.angle_beta   90.00
_cell.angle_gamma   90.00
#
_symmetry.space_group_name_H-M   'P 1'
#
loop_
_entity.id
_entity.type
_entity.pdbx_description
1 polymer ?
#
loop_
_entity_poly.entity_id
_entity_poly.type
_entity_poly.pdbx_seq_one_letter_code
_entity_poly.pdbx_strand_id
1 'polypeptide(L)'
;SETLTTHEYESETLARAFFDITGIRVNHDLIQEGDVIEKLQTQMQSGENVYDAYVNDSDLIGTHSRYGYVIALSDFMTGDGQAVTSPTLDLDDFIGISFTTGPDGKIYQLPDQQFANLYWFRYDWFSNPEIQAQFEQQHGYALGVPINWSAYEDIAEFFTNHVQQI
;
A
#
# COMPACT_ATOMS: atom_id res chain seq x y z
N SER A 1 -11.03 6.68 -0.92
CA SER A 1 -9.98 6.10 -0.04
C SER A 1 -10.53 4.92 0.73
N GLU A 2 -9.68 4.00 1.14
CA GLU A 2 -10.02 2.90 2.01
C GLU A 2 -10.31 3.36 3.43
N THR A 3 -11.12 2.57 4.18
CA THR A 3 -11.41 2.83 5.59
C THR A 3 -10.25 2.32 6.45
N LEU A 4 -9.17 3.08 6.50
CA LEU A 4 -8.01 2.85 7.34
C LEU A 4 -7.85 4.01 8.33
N THR A 5 -7.28 3.75 9.49
CA THR A 5 -7.04 4.77 10.51
C THR A 5 -6.22 5.96 9.98
N THR A 6 -5.29 5.71 9.06
CA THR A 6 -4.51 6.76 8.39
C THR A 6 -5.42 7.67 7.57
N HIS A 7 -6.28 7.10 6.73
CA HIS A 7 -7.20 7.89 5.89
C HIS A 7 -8.28 8.59 6.70
N GLU A 8 -8.70 8.02 7.84
CA GLU A 8 -9.57 8.72 8.79
C GLU A 8 -8.87 9.96 9.37
N TYR A 9 -7.60 9.81 9.78
CA TYR A 9 -6.79 10.94 10.26
C TYR A 9 -6.57 12.00 9.19
N GLU A 10 -6.30 11.62 7.96
CA GLU A 10 -6.17 12.53 6.82
C GLU A 10 -7.46 13.31 6.59
N SER A 11 -8.60 12.62 6.60
CA SER A 11 -9.93 13.24 6.42
C SER A 11 -10.29 14.21 7.54
N GLU A 12 -10.04 13.84 8.79
CA GLU A 12 -10.47 14.62 9.95
C GLU A 12 -9.48 15.74 10.33
N THR A 13 -8.19 15.49 10.16
CA THR A 13 -7.14 16.38 10.65
C THR A 13 -6.41 17.10 9.53
N LEU A 14 -5.83 16.36 8.57
CA LEU A 14 -5.01 16.97 7.52
C LEU A 14 -5.84 17.75 6.50
N ALA A 15 -6.99 17.24 6.10
CA ALA A 15 -7.88 17.95 5.19
C ALA A 15 -8.38 19.28 5.77
N ARG A 16 -8.59 19.32 7.10
CA ARG A 16 -8.95 20.56 7.78
C ARG A 16 -7.79 21.57 7.80
N ALA A 17 -6.58 21.10 8.15
CA ALA A 17 -5.40 21.97 8.13
C ALA A 17 -5.12 22.51 6.71
N PHE A 18 -5.31 21.68 5.69
CA PHE A 18 -5.20 22.09 4.30
C PHE A 18 -6.23 23.16 3.92
N PHE A 19 -7.47 22.99 4.36
CA PHE A 19 -8.51 24.01 4.15
C PHE A 19 -8.17 25.33 4.81
N ASP A 20 -7.65 25.33 6.03
CA ASP A 20 -7.29 26.53 6.78
C ASP A 20 -6.17 27.33 6.07
N ILE A 21 -5.29 26.65 5.34
CA ILE A 21 -4.18 27.26 4.60
C ILE A 21 -4.61 27.73 3.21
N THR A 22 -5.40 26.92 2.49
CA THR A 22 -5.65 27.09 1.05
C THR A 22 -7.06 27.57 0.73
N GLY A 23 -8.01 27.42 1.64
CA GLY A 23 -9.45 27.60 1.39
C GLY A 23 -10.08 26.48 0.57
N ILE A 24 -9.33 25.45 0.20
CA ILE A 24 -9.80 24.30 -0.59
C ILE A 24 -10.30 23.21 0.36
N ARG A 25 -11.55 22.85 0.20
CA ARG A 25 -12.17 21.76 0.99
C ARG A 25 -11.94 20.43 0.29
N VAL A 26 -11.36 19.47 1.02
CA VAL A 26 -11.22 18.08 0.59
C VAL A 26 -12.28 17.25 1.32
N ASN A 27 -13.15 16.59 0.57
CA ASN A 27 -14.16 15.68 1.10
C ASN A 27 -13.72 14.24 0.79
N HIS A 28 -13.50 13.45 1.83
CA HIS A 28 -13.15 12.05 1.67
C HIS A 28 -14.41 11.18 1.65
N ASP A 29 -14.49 10.30 0.67
CA ASP A 29 -15.41 9.17 0.66
C ASP A 29 -14.61 7.94 1.09
N LEU A 30 -14.76 7.54 2.36
CA LEU A 30 -14.08 6.39 2.93
C LEU A 30 -14.88 5.13 2.64
N ILE A 31 -14.28 4.21 1.92
CA ILE A 31 -14.91 3.00 1.40
C ILE A 31 -14.16 1.80 1.94
N GLN A 32 -14.84 0.71 2.22
CA GLN A 32 -14.21 -0.51 2.70
C GLN A 32 -13.21 -1.03 1.68
N GLU A 33 -12.07 -1.54 2.16
CA GLU A 33 -11.04 -2.21 1.35
C GLU A 33 -11.69 -3.29 0.46
N GLY A 34 -11.26 -3.35 -0.79
CA GLY A 34 -11.85 -4.24 -1.80
C GLY A 34 -12.97 -3.58 -2.62
N ASP A 35 -13.86 -2.82 -2.00
CA ASP A 35 -14.94 -2.12 -2.71
C ASP A 35 -14.43 -0.88 -3.46
N VAL A 36 -13.31 -0.30 -3.04
CA VAL A 36 -12.69 0.87 -3.69
C VAL A 36 -12.35 0.58 -5.14
N ILE A 37 -11.72 -0.55 -5.41
CA ILE A 37 -11.28 -0.95 -6.76
C ILE A 37 -12.48 -1.09 -7.68
N GLU A 38 -13.52 -1.81 -7.26
CA GLU A 38 -14.72 -2.03 -8.06
C GLU A 38 -15.47 -0.71 -8.35
N LYS A 39 -15.60 0.13 -7.32
CA LYS A 39 -16.26 1.44 -7.45
C LYS A 39 -15.50 2.36 -8.38
N LEU A 40 -14.17 2.41 -8.28
CA LEU A 40 -13.33 3.20 -9.18
C LEU A 40 -13.40 2.70 -10.63
N GLN A 41 -13.31 1.40 -10.85
CA GLN A 41 -13.41 0.84 -12.20
C GLN A 41 -14.78 1.11 -12.83
N THR A 42 -15.85 0.97 -12.07
CA THR A 42 -17.21 1.27 -12.54
C THR A 42 -17.34 2.73 -12.91
N GLN A 43 -16.85 3.63 -12.08
CA GLN A 43 -16.91 5.07 -12.34
C GLN A 43 -16.07 5.45 -13.56
N MET A 44 -14.86 4.93 -13.70
CA MET A 44 -13.98 5.21 -14.85
C MET A 44 -14.59 4.70 -16.16
N GLN A 45 -15.24 3.54 -16.14
CA GLN A 45 -15.90 2.97 -17.32
C GLN A 45 -17.18 3.72 -17.70
N SER A 46 -17.89 4.30 -16.72
CA SER A 46 -19.09 5.11 -17.00
C SER A 46 -18.77 6.44 -17.67
N GLY A 47 -17.54 6.92 -17.55
CA GLY A 47 -17.12 8.24 -18.01
C GLY A 47 -17.67 9.40 -17.17
N GLU A 48 -18.32 9.10 -16.04
CA GLU A 48 -18.76 10.13 -15.10
C GLU A 48 -17.60 10.61 -14.23
N ASN A 49 -17.47 11.90 -14.07
CA ASN A 49 -16.44 12.49 -13.19
C ASN A 49 -17.02 12.71 -11.79
N VAL A 50 -17.02 11.66 -10.97
CA VAL A 50 -17.56 11.70 -9.60
C VAL A 50 -16.50 12.11 -8.59
N TYR A 51 -15.25 11.70 -8.81
CA TYR A 51 -14.12 11.96 -7.92
C TYR A 51 -13.03 12.75 -8.62
N ASP A 52 -12.49 13.76 -7.95
CA ASP A 52 -11.35 14.56 -8.45
C ASP A 52 -10.02 13.80 -8.26
N ALA A 53 -9.91 13.01 -7.19
CA ALA A 53 -8.73 12.19 -6.88
C ALA A 53 -9.14 10.95 -6.07
N TYR A 54 -8.22 10.00 -5.97
CA TYR A 54 -8.43 8.79 -5.16
C TYR A 54 -7.11 8.24 -4.62
N VAL A 55 -7.20 7.52 -3.52
CA VAL A 55 -6.10 6.70 -2.97
C VAL A 55 -6.38 5.25 -3.33
N ASN A 56 -5.39 4.56 -3.87
CA ASN A 56 -5.50 3.19 -4.36
C ASN A 56 -4.13 2.51 -4.42
N ASP A 57 -4.14 1.19 -4.55
CA ASP A 57 -2.93 0.42 -4.77
C ASP A 57 -2.26 0.72 -6.12
N SER A 58 -0.94 0.73 -6.11
CA SER A 58 -0.13 1.05 -7.29
C SER A 58 -0.18 0.00 -8.41
N ASP A 59 -0.68 -1.20 -8.14
CA ASP A 59 -0.80 -2.28 -9.12
C ASP A 59 -1.75 -1.95 -10.28
N LEU A 60 -2.69 -1.02 -10.09
CA LEU A 60 -3.62 -0.57 -11.12
C LEU A 60 -3.10 0.58 -12.00
N ILE A 61 -1.92 1.14 -11.70
CA ILE A 61 -1.40 2.30 -12.43
C ILE A 61 -1.21 2.04 -13.92
N GLY A 62 -0.75 0.83 -14.27
CA GLY A 62 -0.57 0.42 -15.67
C GLY A 62 -1.88 0.38 -16.45
N THR A 63 -2.96 0.01 -15.81
CA THR A 63 -4.32 0.02 -16.41
C THR A 63 -4.85 1.43 -16.51
N HIS A 64 -4.82 2.19 -15.44
CA HIS A 64 -5.37 3.54 -15.38
C HIS A 64 -4.67 4.50 -16.34
N SER A 65 -3.32 4.45 -16.41
CA SER A 65 -2.55 5.27 -17.32
C SER A 65 -2.78 4.90 -18.79
N ARG A 66 -2.84 3.61 -19.11
CA ARG A 66 -3.04 3.12 -20.48
C ARG A 66 -4.41 3.50 -21.05
N TYR A 67 -5.45 3.45 -20.25
CA TYR A 67 -6.81 3.81 -20.67
C TYR A 67 -7.12 5.30 -20.52
N GLY A 68 -6.17 6.10 -20.05
CA GLY A 68 -6.36 7.55 -19.89
C GLY A 68 -7.34 7.93 -18.78
N TYR A 69 -7.49 7.09 -17.77
CA TYR A 69 -8.36 7.35 -16.62
C TYR A 69 -7.76 8.34 -15.64
N VAL A 70 -6.45 8.55 -15.73
CA VAL A 70 -5.69 9.46 -14.87
C VAL A 70 -4.78 10.33 -15.72
N ILE A 71 -4.46 11.53 -15.22
CA ILE A 71 -3.50 12.42 -15.85
C ILE A 71 -2.07 12.08 -15.40
N ALA A 72 -1.10 12.32 -16.27
CA ALA A 72 0.30 12.24 -15.88
C ALA A 72 0.67 13.45 -15.01
N LEU A 73 0.90 13.22 -13.70
CA LEU A 73 1.25 14.26 -12.77
C LEU A 73 2.57 14.97 -13.14
N SER A 74 3.55 14.21 -13.65
CA SER A 74 4.81 14.77 -14.15
C SER A 74 4.62 15.78 -15.27
N ASP A 75 3.70 15.52 -16.21
CA ASP A 75 3.39 16.44 -17.29
C ASP A 75 2.58 17.64 -16.76
N PHE A 76 1.62 17.39 -15.88
CA PHE A 76 0.83 18.45 -15.27
C PHE A 76 1.69 19.43 -14.47
N MET A 77 2.56 18.93 -13.59
CA MET A 77 3.43 19.76 -12.75
C MET A 77 4.41 20.61 -13.55
N THR A 78 4.83 20.18 -14.73
CA THR A 78 5.73 20.92 -15.61
C THR A 78 5.01 21.77 -16.68
N GLY A 79 3.72 21.51 -16.87
CA GLY A 79 2.85 22.20 -17.82
C GLY A 79 1.79 23.07 -17.14
N ASP A 80 0.52 22.75 -17.35
CA ASP A 80 -0.64 23.53 -16.91
C ASP A 80 -0.71 23.73 -15.39
N GLY A 81 -0.18 22.77 -14.62
CA GLY A 81 -0.13 22.83 -13.16
C GLY A 81 1.11 23.48 -12.56
N GLN A 82 2.03 23.98 -13.38
CA GLN A 82 3.30 24.53 -12.88
C GLN A 82 3.11 25.64 -11.83
N ALA A 83 2.14 26.51 -12.05
CA ALA A 83 1.88 27.63 -11.15
C ALA A 83 1.29 27.24 -9.78
N VAL A 84 0.71 26.03 -9.69
CA VAL A 84 0.10 25.50 -8.47
C VAL A 84 0.90 24.36 -7.85
N THR A 85 1.95 23.91 -8.51
CA THR A 85 2.86 22.90 -7.97
C THR A 85 3.71 23.53 -6.88
N SER A 86 3.74 22.89 -5.70
CA SER A 86 4.54 23.39 -4.58
C SER A 86 6.03 23.43 -4.96
N PRO A 87 6.72 24.56 -4.78
CA PRO A 87 8.15 24.64 -5.06
C PRO A 87 9.01 23.82 -4.10
N THR A 88 8.42 23.34 -3.00
CA THR A 88 9.08 22.49 -2.01
C THR A 88 8.73 21.02 -2.15
N LEU A 89 7.99 20.66 -3.21
CA LEU A 89 7.72 19.25 -3.52
C LEU A 89 9.00 18.61 -4.04
N ASP A 90 9.58 17.76 -3.21
CA ASP A 90 10.80 16.99 -3.52
C ASP A 90 10.40 15.57 -3.87
N LEU A 91 10.31 15.27 -5.16
CA LEU A 91 9.92 13.93 -5.64
C LEU A 91 10.98 12.87 -5.34
N ASP A 92 12.24 13.27 -5.19
CA ASP A 92 13.35 12.35 -4.91
C ASP A 92 13.34 11.89 -3.44
N ASP A 93 12.68 12.65 -2.55
CA ASP A 93 12.51 12.27 -1.14
C ASP A 93 11.37 11.24 -0.93
N PHE A 94 10.51 11.03 -1.92
CA PHE A 94 9.44 10.04 -1.81
C PHE A 94 9.97 8.62 -1.89
N ILE A 95 9.71 7.83 -0.85
CA ILE A 95 9.99 6.39 -0.87
C ILE A 95 8.96 5.69 -1.77
N GLY A 96 9.45 4.90 -2.74
CA GLY A 96 8.59 4.12 -3.61
C GLY A 96 8.02 4.86 -4.82
N ILE A 97 8.58 6.01 -5.23
CA ILE A 97 8.14 6.74 -6.43
C ILE A 97 8.12 5.88 -7.69
N SER A 98 8.97 4.85 -7.77
CA SER A 98 8.99 3.91 -8.89
C SER A 98 7.70 3.10 -9.02
N PHE A 99 6.97 2.86 -7.93
CA PHE A 99 5.68 2.17 -7.95
C PHE A 99 4.55 3.05 -8.50
N THR A 100 4.76 4.36 -8.53
CA THR A 100 3.79 5.35 -9.03
C THR A 100 4.11 5.83 -10.44
N THR A 101 5.11 5.22 -11.07
CA THR A 101 5.57 5.51 -12.42
C THR A 101 4.95 4.52 -13.40
N GLY A 102 4.30 5.02 -14.44
CA GLY A 102 3.71 4.21 -15.50
C GLY A 102 4.77 3.58 -16.42
N PRO A 103 4.35 2.66 -17.30
CA PRO A 103 5.27 2.02 -18.25
C PRO A 103 5.95 2.97 -19.25
N ASP A 104 5.38 4.15 -19.43
CA ASP A 104 5.91 5.25 -20.26
C ASP A 104 6.91 6.15 -19.52
N GLY A 105 7.23 5.84 -18.28
CA GLY A 105 8.16 6.59 -17.46
C GLY A 105 7.59 7.85 -16.80
N LYS A 106 6.26 8.09 -16.94
CA LYS A 106 5.60 9.24 -16.32
C LYS A 106 5.04 8.91 -14.96
N ILE A 107 5.05 9.88 -14.05
CA ILE A 107 4.47 9.75 -12.71
C ILE A 107 2.97 10.03 -12.79
N TYR A 108 2.15 9.10 -12.34
CA TYR A 108 0.69 9.19 -12.34
C TYR A 108 0.07 9.27 -10.95
N GLN A 109 0.82 8.92 -9.93
CA GLN A 109 0.42 8.96 -8.52
C GLN A 109 1.56 9.53 -7.69
N LEU A 110 1.29 9.90 -6.46
CA LEU A 110 2.31 10.13 -5.43
C LEU A 110 2.15 9.05 -4.37
N PRO A 111 3.25 8.53 -3.80
CA PRO A 111 3.17 7.61 -2.69
C PRO A 111 2.50 8.27 -1.48
N ASP A 112 1.48 7.63 -0.94
CA ASP A 112 0.76 8.07 0.24
C ASP A 112 1.28 7.33 1.49
N GLN A 113 1.42 6.02 1.38
CA GLN A 113 1.88 5.15 2.45
C GLN A 113 2.93 4.17 1.96
N GLN A 114 3.82 3.78 2.87
CA GLN A 114 4.74 2.67 2.66
C GLN A 114 4.47 1.58 3.68
N PHE A 115 4.24 0.36 3.18
CA PHE A 115 4.05 -0.82 4.02
C PHE A 115 5.33 -1.64 4.08
N ALA A 116 5.74 -2.00 5.29
CA ALA A 116 6.80 -2.97 5.49
C ALA A 116 6.20 -4.35 5.71
N ASN A 117 6.61 -5.32 4.89
CA ASN A 117 6.27 -6.72 5.13
C ASN A 117 7.13 -7.26 6.26
N LEU A 118 6.49 -7.75 7.33
CA LEU A 118 7.15 -8.30 8.50
C LEU A 118 6.72 -9.75 8.69
N TYR A 119 7.68 -10.57 9.14
CA TYR A 119 7.37 -11.92 9.57
C TYR A 119 6.94 -11.91 11.03
N TRP A 120 5.67 -12.21 11.30
CA TRP A 120 5.11 -12.32 12.63
C TRP A 120 5.13 -13.75 13.11
N PHE A 121 5.62 -14.00 14.30
CA PHE A 121 5.71 -15.33 14.88
C PHE A 121 5.47 -15.33 16.39
N ARG A 122 5.09 -16.45 16.94
CA ARG A 122 4.93 -16.67 18.37
C ARG A 122 6.31 -16.82 19.00
N TYR A 123 6.80 -15.76 19.64
CA TYR A 123 8.10 -15.77 20.32
C TYR A 123 8.21 -16.89 21.37
N ASP A 124 7.16 -17.11 22.16
CA ASP A 124 7.09 -18.17 23.18
C ASP A 124 7.26 -19.57 22.56
N TRP A 125 6.75 -19.82 21.37
CA TRP A 125 6.95 -21.08 20.65
C TRP A 125 8.36 -21.20 20.07
N PHE A 126 8.82 -20.15 19.41
CA PHE A 126 10.14 -20.16 18.78
C PHE A 126 11.30 -20.17 19.80
N SER A 127 11.08 -19.72 21.02
CA SER A 127 12.06 -19.75 22.11
C SER A 127 11.95 -20.99 23.02
N ASN A 128 10.97 -21.84 22.81
CA ASN A 128 10.79 -23.05 23.60
C ASN A 128 11.83 -24.13 23.20
N PRO A 129 12.71 -24.59 24.14
CA PRO A 129 13.76 -25.53 23.83
C PRO A 129 13.26 -26.89 23.31
N GLU A 130 12.09 -27.35 23.78
CA GLU A 130 11.51 -28.61 23.35
C GLU A 130 11.01 -28.53 21.90
N ILE A 131 10.35 -27.41 21.55
CA ILE A 131 9.88 -27.14 20.19
C ILE A 131 11.07 -26.99 19.24
N GLN A 132 12.12 -26.25 19.65
CA GLN A 132 13.33 -26.11 18.85
C GLN A 132 13.99 -27.46 18.57
N ALA A 133 14.12 -28.33 19.60
CA ALA A 133 14.73 -29.64 19.43
C ALA A 133 13.89 -30.56 18.50
N GLN A 134 12.58 -30.51 18.60
CA GLN A 134 11.69 -31.29 17.72
C GLN A 134 11.76 -30.81 16.28
N PHE A 135 11.77 -29.49 16.05
CA PHE A 135 11.91 -28.92 14.71
C PHE A 135 13.25 -29.29 14.08
N GLU A 136 14.35 -29.13 14.85
CA GLU A 136 15.69 -29.50 14.38
C GLU A 136 15.81 -30.98 14.06
N GLN A 137 15.21 -31.84 14.87
CA GLN A 137 15.16 -33.29 14.60
C GLN A 137 14.41 -33.61 13.30
N GLN A 138 13.34 -32.89 13.01
CA GLN A 138 12.50 -33.15 11.83
C GLN A 138 13.11 -32.57 10.54
N HIS A 139 13.65 -31.36 10.61
CA HIS A 139 14.07 -30.62 9.41
C HIS A 139 15.61 -30.48 9.27
N GLY A 140 16.40 -30.82 10.31
CA GLY A 140 17.85 -30.84 10.23
C GLY A 140 18.52 -29.48 10.37
N TYR A 141 17.78 -28.45 10.75
CA TYR A 141 18.31 -27.09 11.03
C TYR A 141 17.50 -26.42 12.15
N ALA A 142 18.09 -25.39 12.76
CA ALA A 142 17.49 -24.70 13.92
C ALA A 142 16.24 -23.91 13.54
N LEU A 143 15.20 -23.97 14.39
CA LEU A 143 14.01 -23.14 14.29
C LEU A 143 14.38 -21.65 14.45
N GLY A 144 14.01 -20.82 13.50
CA GLY A 144 14.27 -19.39 13.51
C GLY A 144 13.45 -18.65 12.46
N VAL A 145 13.75 -17.37 12.23
CA VAL A 145 13.12 -16.61 11.15
C VAL A 145 13.50 -17.26 9.80
N PRO A 146 12.52 -17.55 8.93
CA PRO A 146 12.80 -18.25 7.67
C PRO A 146 13.66 -17.38 6.73
N ILE A 147 14.69 -17.98 6.17
CA ILE A 147 15.63 -17.32 5.25
C ILE A 147 15.23 -17.42 3.78
N ASN A 148 14.25 -18.27 3.48
CA ASN A 148 13.69 -18.50 2.15
C ASN A 148 12.30 -19.13 2.25
N TRP A 149 11.61 -19.30 1.13
CA TRP A 149 10.27 -19.87 1.08
C TRP A 149 10.21 -21.34 1.51
N SER A 150 11.24 -22.13 1.26
CA SER A 150 11.31 -23.51 1.71
C SER A 150 11.35 -23.60 3.23
N ALA A 151 12.16 -22.78 3.89
CA ALA A 151 12.18 -22.70 5.35
C ALA A 151 10.85 -22.18 5.93
N TYR A 152 10.18 -21.27 5.21
CA TYR A 152 8.85 -20.81 5.59
C TYR A 152 7.82 -21.94 5.56
N GLU A 153 7.85 -22.75 4.50
CA GLU A 153 6.98 -23.92 4.32
C GLU A 153 7.22 -25.00 5.40
N ASP A 154 8.48 -25.33 5.67
CA ASP A 154 8.86 -26.27 6.73
C ASP A 154 8.33 -25.83 8.11
N ILE A 155 8.46 -24.54 8.45
CA ILE A 155 7.94 -23.97 9.69
C ILE A 155 6.42 -24.05 9.74
N ALA A 156 5.75 -23.70 8.64
CA ALA A 156 4.30 -23.75 8.56
C ALA A 156 3.76 -25.16 8.70
N GLU A 157 4.38 -26.15 8.03
CA GLU A 157 4.03 -27.56 8.15
C GLU A 157 4.24 -28.08 9.57
N PHE A 158 5.41 -27.79 10.16
CA PHE A 158 5.73 -28.20 11.52
C PHE A 158 4.69 -27.71 12.51
N PHE A 159 4.37 -26.43 12.53
CA PHE A 159 3.40 -25.88 13.48
C PHE A 159 1.97 -26.29 13.19
N THR A 160 1.59 -26.48 11.93
CA THR A 160 0.27 -27.01 11.58
C THR A 160 0.05 -28.41 12.17
N ASN A 161 1.05 -29.26 12.09
CA ASN A 161 0.99 -30.61 12.65
C ASN A 161 1.15 -30.63 14.17
N HIS A 162 1.91 -29.69 14.74
CA HIS A 162 2.16 -29.60 16.19
C HIS A 162 0.97 -29.04 16.97
N VAL A 163 0.28 -28.01 16.44
CA VAL A 163 -0.89 -27.39 17.11
C VAL A 163 -2.08 -28.34 17.23
N GLN A 164 -2.17 -29.39 16.43
CA GLN A 164 -3.20 -30.42 16.58
C GLN A 164 -2.97 -31.32 17.81
N GLN A 165 -1.84 -31.22 18.48
CA GLN A 165 -1.46 -32.00 19.68
C GLN A 165 -1.50 -31.18 20.99
N ILE A 166 -1.77 -29.88 20.92
CA ILE A 166 -1.94 -28.96 22.06
C ILE A 166 -3.43 -28.66 22.24
#